data_85fe02c8d86d0840d11be6f47b585b00
#
_entry.id   85fe02c8d86d0840d11be6f47b585b00
#
_cell.length_a   1.000
_cell.length_b   1.000
_cell.length_c   1.000
_cell.angle_alpha   90.00
_cell.angle_beta   90.00
_cell.angle_gamma   90.00
#
_symmetry.space_group_name_H-M   'P 1'
#
loop_
_entity.id
_entity.type
_entity.pdbx_description
1 polymer ?
#
loop_
_entity_poly.entity_id
_entity_poly.type
_entity_poly.pdbx_seq_one_letter_code
_entity_poly.pdbx_strand_id
1 'polypeptide(L)'
;MFINVVVDTEKLTPTPITDAFLKNFTHVSVPSSDVKVPRILPVSKPVDTLTHDMIVDTTCLDFQYHTNQANYIKFAHDAASVLTFNGQLKLGHRDFAQERIKMMEMIYKSESNAGDRLTVHCWQSNERELSFQIENAADSRVVFQTRFEMY
;
A
#
# COMPACT_ATOMS: atom_id res chain seq x y z
N MET A 1 3.56 -10.42 -7.14
CA MET A 1 3.99 -9.87 -8.44
C MET A 1 4.08 -8.37 -8.31
N PHE A 2 5.15 -7.77 -8.80
CA PHE A 2 5.35 -6.30 -8.77
C PHE A 2 5.27 -5.76 -10.18
N ILE A 3 4.58 -4.64 -10.36
CA ILE A 3 4.57 -3.87 -11.60
C ILE A 3 5.39 -2.62 -11.35
N ASN A 4 6.51 -2.49 -12.04
CA ASN A 4 7.34 -1.29 -11.98
C ASN A 4 7.13 -0.47 -13.25
N VAL A 5 7.11 0.83 -13.10
CA VAL A 5 6.99 1.80 -14.18
C VAL A 5 8.27 2.61 -14.21
N VAL A 6 8.87 2.75 -15.40
CA VAL A 6 9.97 3.69 -15.59
C VAL A 6 9.37 5.08 -15.74
N VAL A 7 9.89 6.03 -14.98
CA VAL A 7 9.39 7.42 -14.94
C VAL A 7 10.49 8.36 -15.41
N ASP A 8 10.14 9.27 -16.31
CA ASP A 8 10.98 10.41 -16.64
C ASP A 8 11.06 11.31 -15.39
N THR A 9 12.24 11.50 -14.86
CA THR A 9 12.46 12.22 -13.59
C THR A 9 12.26 13.73 -13.69
N GLU A 10 12.29 14.29 -14.89
CA GLU A 10 12.03 15.72 -15.10
C GLU A 10 10.54 16.00 -15.26
N LYS A 11 9.84 15.13 -15.99
CA LYS A 11 8.41 15.29 -16.30
C LYS A 11 7.48 14.59 -15.34
N LEU A 12 8.01 13.70 -14.50
CA LEU A 12 7.27 12.82 -13.59
C LEU A 12 6.17 12.00 -14.31
N THR A 13 6.44 11.65 -15.56
CA THR A 13 5.50 10.87 -16.39
C THR A 13 6.06 9.48 -16.70
N PRO A 14 5.19 8.47 -16.80
CA PRO A 14 5.60 7.16 -17.26
C PRO A 14 6.26 7.26 -18.64
N THR A 15 7.43 6.64 -18.78
CA THR A 15 8.16 6.60 -20.04
C THR A 15 8.36 5.16 -20.50
N PRO A 16 8.31 4.88 -21.82
CA PRO A 16 8.58 3.55 -22.34
C PRO A 16 10.00 3.08 -22.01
N ILE A 17 10.13 1.81 -21.67
CA ILE A 17 11.44 1.18 -21.49
C ILE A 17 12.12 1.09 -22.86
N THR A 18 13.32 1.64 -22.99
CA THR A 18 14.06 1.62 -24.26
C THR A 18 14.58 0.22 -24.60
N ASP A 19 14.70 -0.08 -25.88
CA ASP A 19 15.31 -1.33 -26.37
C ASP A 19 16.73 -1.54 -25.87
N ALA A 20 17.51 -0.46 -25.71
CA ALA A 20 18.85 -0.49 -25.15
C ALA A 20 18.84 -0.95 -23.68
N PHE A 21 17.87 -0.51 -22.88
CA PHE A 21 17.68 -0.97 -21.51
C PHE A 21 17.28 -2.44 -21.48
N LEU A 22 16.29 -2.84 -22.31
CA LEU A 22 15.81 -4.22 -22.38
C LEU A 22 16.90 -5.21 -22.77
N LYS A 23 17.82 -4.85 -23.67
CA LYS A 23 18.94 -5.71 -24.07
C LYS A 23 19.84 -6.12 -22.92
N ASN A 24 19.99 -5.27 -21.90
CA ASN A 24 20.80 -5.57 -20.73
C ASN A 24 20.15 -6.58 -19.78
N PHE A 25 18.84 -6.83 -19.93
CA PHE A 25 18.06 -7.68 -19.04
C PHE A 25 17.42 -8.88 -19.73
N THR A 26 17.73 -9.14 -21.01
CA THR A 26 17.16 -10.26 -21.78
C THR A 26 17.40 -11.64 -21.15
N HIS A 27 18.45 -11.80 -20.36
CA HIS A 27 18.76 -13.04 -19.64
C HIS A 27 17.89 -13.26 -18.39
N VAL A 28 17.17 -12.24 -17.95
CA VAL A 28 16.27 -12.28 -16.76
C VAL A 28 14.81 -12.12 -17.17
N SER A 29 14.53 -11.78 -18.43
CA SER A 29 13.16 -11.56 -18.90
C SER A 29 12.45 -12.90 -19.13
N VAL A 30 11.37 -13.12 -18.40
CA VAL A 30 10.38 -14.14 -18.74
C VAL A 30 9.61 -13.64 -19.96
N PRO A 31 9.43 -14.46 -21.04
CA PRO A 31 8.61 -14.05 -22.18
C PRO A 31 7.23 -13.58 -21.69
N SER A 32 6.89 -12.34 -21.99
CA SER A 32 5.71 -11.67 -21.43
C SER A 32 4.38 -12.08 -22.05
N SER A 33 4.38 -12.96 -23.07
CA SER A 33 3.20 -13.27 -23.87
C SER A 33 2.06 -13.93 -23.10
N ASP A 34 2.32 -14.55 -21.94
CA ASP A 34 1.32 -15.35 -21.23
C ASP A 34 1.04 -14.93 -19.78
N VAL A 35 1.73 -13.92 -19.27
CA VAL A 35 1.48 -13.45 -17.91
C VAL A 35 0.33 -12.43 -17.93
N LYS A 36 -0.88 -12.90 -17.74
CA LYS A 36 -2.02 -12.02 -17.44
C LYS A 36 -1.79 -11.42 -16.05
N VAL A 37 -1.40 -10.15 -16.02
CA VAL A 37 -1.33 -9.38 -14.79
C VAL A 37 -2.76 -9.13 -14.30
N PRO A 38 -3.19 -9.68 -13.16
CA PRO A 38 -4.50 -9.37 -12.64
C PRO A 38 -4.57 -7.87 -12.34
N ARG A 39 -5.62 -7.22 -12.82
CA ARG A 39 -5.86 -5.81 -12.50
C ARG A 39 -6.36 -5.73 -11.06
N ILE A 40 -5.55 -5.14 -10.19
CA ILE A 40 -5.99 -4.81 -8.83
C ILE A 40 -6.97 -3.65 -8.94
N LEU A 41 -8.20 -3.86 -8.47
CA LEU A 41 -9.22 -2.81 -8.47
C LEU A 41 -9.11 -2.00 -7.18
N PRO A 42 -9.28 -0.66 -7.26
CA PRO A 42 -9.38 0.17 -6.07
C PRO A 42 -10.51 -0.33 -5.18
N VAL A 43 -10.26 -0.36 -3.87
CA VAL A 43 -11.28 -0.71 -2.89
C VAL A 43 -12.13 0.53 -2.60
N SER A 44 -13.46 0.39 -2.61
CA SER A 44 -14.36 1.48 -2.24
C SER A 44 -14.41 1.58 -0.71
N LYS A 45 -14.02 2.73 -0.17
CA LYS A 45 -14.08 3.02 1.27
C LYS A 45 -15.54 3.21 1.70
N PRO A 46 -16.05 2.47 2.70
CA PRO A 46 -17.35 2.72 3.31
C PRO A 46 -17.39 4.07 4.02
N VAL A 47 -18.61 4.53 4.34
CA VAL A 47 -18.79 5.76 5.14
C VAL A 47 -18.27 5.54 6.56
N ASP A 48 -18.62 4.42 7.16
CA ASP A 48 -18.22 4.05 8.52
C ASP A 48 -16.96 3.19 8.45
N THR A 49 -15.81 3.77 8.85
CA THR A 49 -14.53 3.08 8.97
C THR A 49 -13.93 3.34 10.34
N LEU A 50 -13.16 2.39 10.83
CA LEU A 50 -12.26 2.64 11.96
C LEU A 50 -11.08 3.48 11.45
N THR A 51 -10.59 4.40 12.29
CA THR A 51 -9.50 5.29 11.89
C THR A 51 -8.36 5.26 12.88
N HIS A 52 -7.15 5.46 12.36
CA HIS A 52 -5.94 5.67 13.14
C HIS A 52 -5.09 6.74 12.47
N ASP A 53 -4.76 7.80 13.23
CA ASP A 53 -3.91 8.89 12.73
C ASP A 53 -2.45 8.63 13.07
N MET A 54 -1.57 9.03 12.15
CA MET A 54 -0.13 8.96 12.34
C MET A 54 0.58 10.14 11.65
N ILE A 55 1.83 10.34 12.02
CA ILE A 55 2.70 11.33 11.37
C ILE A 55 3.85 10.58 10.72
N VAL A 56 4.16 10.95 9.48
CA VAL A 56 5.31 10.38 8.76
C VAL A 56 6.60 10.85 9.41
N ASP A 57 7.36 9.92 9.97
CA ASP A 57 8.69 10.17 10.53
C ASP A 57 9.76 10.20 9.44
N THR A 58 10.87 10.91 9.68
CA THR A 58 12.01 10.97 8.74
C THR A 58 12.64 9.60 8.48
N THR A 59 12.53 8.67 9.43
CA THR A 59 13.00 7.28 9.26
C THR A 59 12.17 6.47 8.26
N CYS A 60 11.00 6.98 7.89
CA CYS A 60 10.13 6.37 6.89
C CYS A 60 10.48 6.76 5.45
N LEU A 61 11.44 7.67 5.24
CA LEU A 61 11.76 8.20 3.92
C LEU A 61 12.74 7.31 3.15
N ASP A 62 12.63 7.35 1.84
CA ASP A 62 13.65 6.84 0.91
C ASP A 62 14.68 7.92 0.54
N PHE A 63 15.57 7.60 -0.39
CA PHE A 63 16.63 8.52 -0.84
C PHE A 63 16.07 9.72 -1.64
N GLN A 64 14.83 9.71 -2.06
CA GLN A 64 14.12 10.82 -2.72
C GLN A 64 13.36 11.70 -1.73
N TYR A 65 13.50 11.43 -0.44
CA TYR A 65 12.78 12.10 0.66
C TYR A 65 11.25 11.88 0.65
N HIS A 66 10.76 10.89 -0.10
CA HIS A 66 9.37 10.45 -0.06
C HIS A 66 9.22 9.25 0.89
N THR A 67 8.02 9.06 1.40
CA THR A 67 7.72 7.86 2.19
C THR A 67 7.99 6.61 1.38
N ASN A 68 8.92 5.77 1.86
CA ASN A 68 9.24 4.50 1.24
C ASN A 68 7.98 3.62 1.16
N GLN A 69 7.76 3.00 0.01
CA GLN A 69 6.56 2.21 -0.27
C GLN A 69 6.28 1.13 0.78
N ALA A 70 7.31 0.51 1.35
CA ALA A 70 7.15 -0.51 2.39
C ALA A 70 6.54 0.06 3.69
N ASN A 71 6.72 1.35 3.97
CA ASN A 71 6.16 1.96 5.18
C ASN A 71 4.64 2.12 5.13
N TYR A 72 4.02 2.25 3.97
CA TYR A 72 2.55 2.28 3.91
C TYR A 72 1.93 0.94 4.37
N ILE A 73 2.59 -0.19 4.06
CA ILE A 73 2.17 -1.50 4.57
C ILE A 73 2.31 -1.55 6.09
N LYS A 74 3.44 -1.05 6.59
CA LYS A 74 3.68 -0.93 8.03
C LYS A 74 2.61 -0.08 8.70
N PHE A 75 2.24 1.07 8.12
CA PHE A 75 1.21 1.95 8.66
C PHE A 75 -0.16 1.27 8.73
N ALA A 76 -0.54 0.52 7.68
CA ALA A 76 -1.78 -0.27 7.70
C ALA A 76 -1.74 -1.35 8.78
N HIS A 77 -0.61 -2.04 8.92
CA HIS A 77 -0.40 -3.07 9.96
C HIS A 77 -0.44 -2.48 11.37
N ASP A 78 0.25 -1.37 11.61
CA ASP A 78 0.28 -0.70 12.90
C ASP A 78 -1.13 -0.22 13.31
N ALA A 79 -1.89 0.35 12.35
CA ALA A 79 -3.28 0.75 12.58
C ALA A 79 -4.15 -0.47 12.95
N ALA A 80 -4.05 -1.58 12.22
CA ALA A 80 -4.78 -2.81 12.54
C ALA A 80 -4.43 -3.32 13.94
N SER A 81 -3.15 -3.33 14.32
CA SER A 81 -2.69 -3.77 15.63
C SER A 81 -3.27 -2.90 16.75
N VAL A 82 -3.22 -1.57 16.60
CA VAL A 82 -3.80 -0.63 17.59
C VAL A 82 -5.32 -0.82 17.71
N LEU A 83 -6.03 -0.89 16.58
CA LEU A 83 -7.48 -1.06 16.57
C LEU A 83 -7.92 -2.41 17.16
N THR A 84 -7.16 -3.47 16.92
CA THR A 84 -7.41 -4.80 17.50
C THR A 84 -7.13 -4.80 19.00
N PHE A 85 -6.01 -4.23 19.43
CA PHE A 85 -5.66 -4.12 20.84
C PHE A 85 -6.70 -3.34 21.65
N ASN A 86 -7.26 -2.27 21.05
CA ASN A 86 -8.33 -1.47 21.64
C ASN A 86 -9.72 -2.14 21.59
N GLY A 87 -9.83 -3.35 21.02
CA GLY A 87 -11.08 -4.09 20.88
C GLY A 87 -12.07 -3.51 19.87
N GLN A 88 -11.61 -2.58 19.02
CA GLN A 88 -12.43 -1.96 17.97
C GLN A 88 -12.52 -2.86 16.73
N LEU A 89 -11.46 -3.59 16.43
CA LEU A 89 -11.40 -4.57 15.36
C LEU A 89 -11.44 -5.98 15.98
N LYS A 90 -12.41 -6.80 15.54
CA LYS A 90 -12.60 -8.16 16.05
C LYS A 90 -11.97 -9.17 15.08
N LEU A 91 -10.78 -9.61 15.39
CA LEU A 91 -10.04 -10.65 14.67
C LEU A 91 -9.92 -11.89 15.53
N GLY A 92 -9.37 -12.98 14.95
CA GLY A 92 -9.15 -14.24 15.66
C GLY A 92 -8.16 -14.13 16.83
N HIS A 93 -7.22 -13.21 16.75
CA HIS A 93 -6.19 -12.95 17.76
C HIS A 93 -6.33 -11.54 18.35
N ARG A 94 -5.77 -11.34 19.56
CA ARG A 94 -5.72 -10.02 20.23
C ARG A 94 -4.73 -9.06 19.60
N ASP A 95 -3.78 -9.60 18.83
CA ASP A 95 -2.74 -8.83 18.15
C ASP A 95 -2.79 -9.19 16.68
N PHE A 96 -2.96 -8.19 15.83
CA PHE A 96 -2.97 -8.37 14.39
C PHE A 96 -1.65 -8.98 13.87
N ALA A 97 -0.52 -8.75 14.54
CA ALA A 97 0.75 -9.37 14.20
C ALA A 97 0.75 -10.92 14.27
N GLN A 98 -0.23 -11.52 14.95
CA GLN A 98 -0.41 -12.97 15.03
C GLN A 98 -1.29 -13.52 13.90
N GLU A 99 -1.96 -12.66 13.15
CA GLU A 99 -2.78 -13.08 12.02
C GLU A 99 -1.89 -13.55 10.86
N ARG A 100 -2.31 -14.64 10.22
CA ARG A 100 -1.61 -15.19 9.06
C ARG A 100 -2.20 -14.60 7.78
N ILE A 101 -1.44 -13.72 7.13
CA ILE A 101 -1.83 -13.12 5.85
C ILE A 101 -1.56 -14.14 4.74
N LYS A 102 -2.61 -14.47 3.99
CA LYS A 102 -2.57 -15.35 2.83
C LYS A 102 -2.24 -14.58 1.55
N MET A 103 -2.86 -13.41 1.39
CA MET A 103 -2.69 -12.57 0.21
C MET A 103 -2.75 -11.09 0.61
N MET A 104 -1.97 -10.29 -0.10
CA MET A 104 -1.96 -8.85 0.06
C MET A 104 -2.01 -8.20 -1.33
N GLU A 105 -2.97 -7.31 -1.52
CA GLU A 105 -3.07 -6.47 -2.71
C GLU A 105 -2.81 -5.01 -2.32
N MET A 106 -2.05 -4.30 -3.15
CA MET A 106 -1.61 -2.94 -2.84
C MET A 106 -1.72 -2.04 -4.05
N ILE A 107 -2.17 -0.80 -3.83
CA ILE A 107 -2.24 0.24 -4.84
C ILE A 107 -1.61 1.51 -4.27
N TYR A 108 -0.51 1.94 -4.85
CA TYR A 108 0.11 3.23 -4.56
C TYR A 108 -0.54 4.30 -5.44
N LYS A 109 -1.06 5.35 -4.82
CA LYS A 109 -1.80 6.42 -5.50
C LYS A 109 -0.99 7.70 -5.62
N SER A 110 -0.34 8.08 -4.54
CA SER A 110 0.50 9.28 -4.47
C SER A 110 1.52 9.16 -3.34
N GLU A 111 2.41 10.10 -3.27
CA GLU A 111 3.46 10.20 -2.26
C GLU A 111 3.00 10.92 -1.00
N SER A 112 3.73 10.73 0.09
CA SER A 112 3.69 11.56 1.29
C SER A 112 5.11 11.84 1.78
N ASN A 113 5.28 12.91 2.56
CA ASN A 113 6.55 13.45 2.99
C ASN A 113 6.68 13.43 4.52
N ALA A 114 7.89 13.64 5.03
CA ALA A 114 8.10 13.81 6.46
C ALA A 114 7.23 14.92 7.03
N GLY A 115 6.61 14.68 8.17
CA GLY A 115 5.72 15.61 8.85
C GLY A 115 4.26 15.56 8.36
N ASP A 116 3.97 14.89 7.24
CA ASP A 116 2.59 14.69 6.80
C ASP A 116 1.82 13.91 7.86
N ARG A 117 0.63 14.40 8.19
CA ARG A 117 -0.34 13.63 8.96
C ARG A 117 -1.15 12.75 8.02
N LEU A 118 -1.16 11.46 8.30
CA LEU A 118 -1.91 10.48 7.54
C LEU A 118 -3.04 9.91 8.41
N THR A 119 -4.22 9.73 7.82
CA THR A 119 -5.33 9.01 8.43
C THR A 119 -5.44 7.66 7.74
N VAL A 120 -5.28 6.60 8.52
CA VAL A 120 -5.49 5.22 8.07
C VAL A 120 -6.92 4.84 8.36
N HIS A 121 -7.71 4.64 7.33
CA HIS A 121 -9.05 4.06 7.40
C HIS A 121 -8.94 2.55 7.30
N CYS A 122 -9.62 1.84 8.20
CA CYS A 122 -9.63 0.39 8.26
C CYS A 122 -11.08 -0.11 8.32
N TRP A 123 -11.41 -1.12 7.54
CA TRP A 123 -12.71 -1.79 7.61
C TRP A 123 -12.58 -3.26 7.25
N GLN A 124 -13.49 -4.03 7.77
CA GLN A 124 -13.58 -5.48 7.53
C GLN A 124 -14.70 -5.75 6.54
N SER A 125 -14.38 -6.32 5.39
CA SER A 125 -15.36 -6.68 4.35
C SER A 125 -16.04 -8.02 4.66
N ASN A 126 -15.29 -8.94 5.32
CA ASN A 126 -15.76 -10.21 5.84
C ASN A 126 -14.79 -10.71 6.93
N GLU A 127 -15.08 -11.87 7.53
CA GLU A 127 -14.27 -12.41 8.64
C GLU A 127 -12.77 -12.61 8.32
N ARG A 128 -12.42 -12.70 7.04
CA ARG A 128 -11.05 -12.99 6.57
C ARG A 128 -10.45 -11.86 5.74
N GLU A 129 -11.13 -10.76 5.55
CA GLU A 129 -10.67 -9.68 4.68
C GLU A 129 -10.69 -8.34 5.39
N LEU A 130 -9.52 -7.73 5.45
CA LEU A 130 -9.31 -6.42 6.02
C LEU A 130 -8.80 -5.46 4.95
N SER A 131 -9.49 -4.35 4.79
CA SER A 131 -9.17 -3.34 3.79
C SER A 131 -8.75 -2.03 4.44
N PHE A 132 -7.83 -1.34 3.77
CA PHE A 132 -7.29 -0.07 4.25
C PHE A 132 -7.24 0.96 3.13
N GLN A 133 -7.47 2.21 3.52
CA GLN A 133 -7.18 3.38 2.72
C GLN A 133 -6.43 4.39 3.57
N ILE A 134 -5.30 4.87 3.08
CA ILE A 134 -4.50 5.89 3.75
C ILE A 134 -4.67 7.19 3.00
N GLU A 135 -5.07 8.23 3.71
CA GLU A 135 -5.29 9.57 3.20
C GLU A 135 -4.34 10.57 3.86
N ASN A 136 -3.88 11.56 3.10
CA ASN A 136 -3.24 12.73 3.69
C ASN A 136 -4.32 13.58 4.35
N ALA A 137 -4.19 13.86 5.65
CA ALA A 137 -5.21 14.56 6.42
C ALA A 137 -5.39 16.03 6.03
N ALA A 138 -4.41 16.63 5.34
CA ALA A 138 -4.47 18.04 4.95
C ALA A 138 -5.41 18.29 3.75
N ASP A 139 -5.46 17.34 2.79
CA ASP A 139 -6.19 17.50 1.53
C ASP A 139 -7.11 16.32 1.19
N SER A 140 -7.21 15.33 2.06
CA SER A 140 -7.97 14.09 1.87
C SER A 140 -7.53 13.27 0.64
N ARG A 141 -6.33 13.53 0.11
CA ARG A 141 -5.78 12.81 -1.03
C ARG A 141 -5.43 11.39 -0.63
N VAL A 142 -5.94 10.42 -1.38
CA VAL A 142 -5.60 9.00 -1.16
C VAL A 142 -4.15 8.76 -1.58
N VAL A 143 -3.32 8.30 -0.65
CA VAL A 143 -1.92 7.98 -0.91
C VAL A 143 -1.71 6.48 -1.15
N PHE A 144 -2.48 5.63 -0.47
CA PHE A 144 -2.31 4.19 -0.53
C PHE A 144 -3.62 3.44 -0.26
N GLN A 145 -3.79 2.29 -0.90
CA GLN A 145 -4.86 1.34 -0.59
C GLN A 145 -4.27 -0.07 -0.51
N THR A 146 -4.76 -0.87 0.42
CA THR A 146 -4.38 -2.28 0.52
C THR A 146 -5.54 -3.12 1.05
N ARG A 147 -5.50 -4.41 0.69
CA ARG A 147 -6.40 -5.44 1.17
C ARG A 147 -5.60 -6.64 1.60
N PHE A 148 -5.87 -7.13 2.79
CA PHE A 148 -5.28 -8.34 3.37
C PHE A 148 -6.34 -9.43 3.41
N GLU A 149 -6.06 -10.57 2.81
CA GLU A 149 -6.82 -11.80 2.99
C GLU A 149 -6.10 -12.68 4.01
N MET A 150 -6.79 -13.11 5.05
CA MET A 150 -6.26 -13.96 6.12
C MET A 150 -6.64 -15.44 5.87
N TYR A 151 -5.90 -16.36 6.50
CA TYR A 151 -6.20 -17.79 6.42
C TYR A 151 -7.45 -18.19 7.19
#